data_6d38dd6addc16133384724fe59dccda9
#
_entry.id   6d38dd6addc16133384724fe59dccda9
#
_cell.length_a   1.000
_cell.length_b   1.000
_cell.length_c   1.000
_cell.angle_alpha   90.00
_cell.angle_beta   90.00
_cell.angle_gamma   90.00
#
_symmetry.space_group_name_H-M   'P 1'
#
loop_
_entity.id
_entity.type
_entity.pdbx_description
1 polymer ?
#
loop_
_entity_poly.entity_id
_entity_poly.type
_entity_poly.pdbx_seq_one_letter_code
_entity_poly.pdbx_strand_id
1 'polypeptide(L)'
;MCADPNVMRYIGNGKTRTADDATRYIASFEKEWNERGFGLFAVESKQTGELIGFAGLSWPDFLPEVFPSVEIGWRLSKSSWGKGFASEAAAAALSFGVNKLGITDIVSIYQLENGASARIMQKLGMVFDRRTIDPTCEREVGVYRLPKQ
;
A
#
# COMPACT_ATOMS: atom_id res chain seq x y z
N MET A 1 -4.80 0.65 -14.67
CA MET A 1 -4.88 1.00 -13.23
C MET A 1 -4.18 2.32 -12.94
N CYS A 2 -2.90 2.43 -13.05
CA CYS A 2 -2.20 3.67 -12.73
C CYS A 2 -2.36 4.79 -13.78
N ALA A 3 -2.98 4.52 -14.91
CA ALA A 3 -3.39 5.52 -15.89
C ALA A 3 -4.77 6.12 -15.56
N ASP A 4 -5.48 5.59 -14.58
CA ASP A 4 -6.79 6.09 -14.16
C ASP A 4 -6.63 7.19 -13.11
N PRO A 5 -7.10 8.44 -13.39
CA PRO A 5 -6.99 9.54 -12.44
C PRO A 5 -7.69 9.26 -11.09
N ASN A 6 -8.77 8.46 -11.10
CA ASN A 6 -9.48 8.11 -9.87
C ASN A 6 -8.62 7.24 -8.96
N VAL A 7 -7.86 6.30 -9.54
CA VAL A 7 -6.95 5.44 -8.78
C VAL A 7 -5.79 6.24 -8.21
N MET A 8 -5.24 7.17 -8.99
CA MET A 8 -4.05 7.93 -8.61
C MET A 8 -4.33 9.17 -7.78
N ARG A 9 -5.59 9.53 -7.56
CA ARG A 9 -5.99 10.78 -6.89
C ARG A 9 -5.28 11.03 -5.57
N TYR A 10 -5.13 10.01 -4.75
CA TYR A 10 -4.52 10.10 -3.41
C TYR A 10 -3.16 9.42 -3.34
N ILE A 11 -2.49 9.26 -4.47
CA ILE A 11 -1.17 8.64 -4.57
C ILE A 11 -0.16 9.70 -5.00
N GLY A 12 0.84 9.97 -4.15
CA GLY A 12 1.87 10.97 -4.43
C GLY A 12 1.24 12.30 -4.83
N ASN A 13 1.63 12.84 -5.99
CA ASN A 13 1.09 14.10 -6.51
C ASN A 13 -0.25 13.96 -7.26
N GLY A 14 -0.82 12.77 -7.31
CA GLY A 14 -2.09 12.50 -7.97
C GLY A 14 -2.01 12.33 -9.49
N LYS A 15 -0.83 12.43 -10.08
CA LYS A 15 -0.63 12.28 -11.52
C LYS A 15 -0.73 10.82 -11.94
N THR A 16 -1.32 10.59 -13.12
CA THR A 16 -1.37 9.27 -13.73
C THR A 16 0.01 8.81 -14.20
N ARG A 17 0.14 7.52 -14.46
CA ARG A 17 1.40 6.90 -14.91
C ARG A 17 1.20 6.28 -16.29
N THR A 18 2.29 6.29 -17.07
CA THR A 18 2.33 5.68 -18.41
C THR A 18 2.60 4.18 -18.34
N ALA A 19 2.51 3.50 -19.49
CA ALA A 19 2.89 2.09 -19.60
C ALA A 19 4.38 1.88 -19.29
N ASP A 20 5.25 2.82 -19.68
CA ASP A 20 6.68 2.76 -19.36
C ASP A 20 6.91 2.90 -17.85
N ASP A 21 6.15 3.78 -17.18
CA ASP A 21 6.19 3.89 -15.73
C ASP A 21 5.78 2.57 -15.06
N ALA A 22 4.74 1.92 -15.57
CA ALA A 22 4.27 0.63 -15.05
C ALA A 22 5.36 -0.45 -15.16
N THR A 23 6.08 -0.49 -16.28
CA THR A 23 7.20 -1.42 -16.47
C THR A 23 8.30 -1.17 -15.44
N ARG A 24 8.64 0.09 -15.19
CA ARG A 24 9.63 0.46 -14.18
C ARG A 24 9.18 0.07 -12.76
N TYR A 25 7.90 0.24 -12.45
CA TYR A 25 7.34 -0.17 -11.16
C TYR A 25 7.45 -1.68 -10.95
N ILE A 26 7.09 -2.47 -11.95
CA ILE A 26 7.18 -3.94 -11.85
C ILE A 26 8.62 -4.36 -11.59
N ALA A 27 9.57 -3.80 -12.32
CA ALA A 27 11.00 -4.09 -12.11
C ALA A 27 11.45 -3.71 -10.69
N SER A 28 10.98 -2.58 -10.17
CA SER A 28 11.26 -2.14 -8.81
C SER A 28 10.69 -3.11 -7.77
N PHE A 29 9.47 -3.59 -7.98
CA PHE A 29 8.83 -4.56 -7.07
C PHE A 29 9.59 -5.90 -7.04
N GLU A 30 10.00 -6.39 -8.21
CA GLU A 30 10.80 -7.61 -8.32
C GLU A 30 12.15 -7.45 -7.61
N LYS A 31 12.78 -6.30 -7.76
CA LYS A 31 14.04 -5.99 -7.08
C LYS A 31 13.88 -6.02 -5.57
N GLU A 32 12.82 -5.44 -5.02
CA GLU A 32 12.54 -5.48 -3.58
C GLU A 32 12.37 -6.90 -3.07
N TRP A 33 11.61 -7.73 -3.79
CA TRP A 33 11.45 -9.13 -3.43
C TRP A 33 12.78 -9.87 -3.37
N ASN A 34 13.63 -9.64 -4.37
CA ASN A 34 14.94 -10.30 -4.45
C ASN A 34 15.91 -9.83 -3.36
N GLU A 35 15.89 -8.54 -3.02
CA GLU A 35 16.84 -7.97 -2.07
C GLU A 35 16.40 -8.11 -0.61
N ARG A 36 15.09 -8.10 -0.35
CA ARG A 36 14.55 -7.98 1.02
C ARG A 36 13.74 -9.19 1.47
N GLY A 37 13.38 -10.08 0.57
CA GLY A 37 12.53 -11.23 0.88
C GLY A 37 11.06 -10.86 1.10
N PHE A 38 10.66 -9.63 0.83
CA PHE A 38 9.27 -9.18 0.84
C PHE A 38 9.06 -8.08 -0.20
N GLY A 39 7.80 -7.81 -0.50
CA GLY A 39 7.43 -6.78 -1.48
C GLY A 39 5.94 -6.79 -1.73
N LEU A 40 5.54 -6.26 -2.87
CA LEU A 40 4.15 -6.19 -3.29
C LEU A 40 3.75 -7.45 -4.03
N PHE A 41 2.57 -7.96 -3.71
CA PHE A 41 1.94 -9.11 -4.38
C PHE A 41 0.99 -8.61 -5.45
N ALA A 42 0.92 -9.32 -6.58
CA ALA A 42 -0.16 -9.16 -7.53
C ALA A 42 -1.46 -9.69 -6.91
N VAL A 43 -2.54 -8.93 -7.10
CA VAL A 43 -3.87 -9.34 -6.62
C VAL A 43 -4.71 -9.72 -7.83
N GLU A 44 -5.18 -10.97 -7.86
CA GLU A 44 -6.02 -11.51 -8.91
C GLU A 44 -7.41 -11.84 -8.38
N SER A 45 -8.43 -11.61 -9.19
CA SER A 45 -9.79 -12.06 -8.87
C SER A 45 -9.89 -13.57 -9.07
N LYS A 46 -10.34 -14.29 -8.06
CA LYS A 46 -10.57 -15.74 -8.18
C LYS A 46 -11.69 -16.07 -9.18
N GLN A 47 -12.66 -15.16 -9.32
CA GLN A 47 -13.81 -15.36 -10.21
C GLN A 47 -13.44 -15.21 -11.69
N THR A 48 -12.58 -14.25 -12.02
CA THR A 48 -12.27 -13.91 -13.41
C THR A 48 -10.84 -14.24 -13.82
N GLY A 49 -9.93 -14.46 -12.86
CA GLY A 49 -8.51 -14.62 -13.12
C GLY A 49 -7.81 -13.33 -13.53
N GLU A 50 -8.50 -12.19 -13.50
CA GLU A 50 -7.93 -10.91 -13.90
C GLU A 50 -7.06 -10.31 -12.80
N LEU A 51 -5.97 -9.68 -13.21
CA LEU A 51 -5.14 -8.85 -12.33
C LEU A 51 -5.91 -7.58 -11.98
N ILE A 52 -6.20 -7.36 -10.71
CA ILE A 52 -7.00 -6.20 -10.25
C ILE A 52 -6.19 -5.19 -9.46
N GLY A 53 -4.94 -5.48 -9.13
CA GLY A 53 -4.10 -4.54 -8.42
C GLY A 53 -2.93 -5.20 -7.72
N PHE A 54 -2.45 -4.53 -6.68
CA PHE A 54 -1.39 -5.08 -5.83
C PHE A 54 -1.62 -4.72 -4.36
N ALA A 55 -1.04 -5.50 -3.47
CA ALA A 55 -0.99 -5.25 -2.03
C ALA A 55 0.25 -5.91 -1.46
N GLY A 56 0.83 -5.33 -0.44
CA GLY A 56 2.00 -5.94 0.18
C GLY A 56 2.80 -4.97 1.03
N LEU A 57 4.06 -5.33 1.20
CA LEU A 57 4.99 -4.66 2.10
C LEU A 57 6.08 -3.97 1.31
N SER A 58 6.51 -2.80 1.80
CA SER A 58 7.59 -2.03 1.18
C SER A 58 8.29 -1.15 2.21
N TRP A 59 9.45 -0.62 1.84
CA TRP A 59 10.07 0.45 2.61
C TRP A 59 9.42 1.77 2.20
N PRO A 60 8.96 2.58 3.16
CA PRO A 60 8.33 3.87 2.86
C PRO A 60 9.39 4.95 2.60
N ASP A 61 10.13 4.84 1.50
CA ASP A 61 11.23 5.73 1.14
C ASP A 61 10.80 7.19 1.01
N PHE A 62 9.53 7.43 0.68
CA PHE A 62 8.98 8.77 0.54
C PHE A 62 8.73 9.47 1.88
N LEU A 63 8.74 8.73 2.99
CA LEU A 63 8.50 9.28 4.32
C LEU A 63 9.55 8.77 5.32
N PRO A 64 10.80 9.27 5.25
CA PRO A 64 11.90 8.74 6.06
C PRO A 64 11.67 8.83 7.57
N GLU A 65 10.82 9.74 8.03
CA GLU A 65 10.56 9.90 9.47
C GLU A 65 9.95 8.66 10.13
N VAL A 66 9.36 7.75 9.36
CA VAL A 66 8.79 6.51 9.92
C VAL A 66 9.78 5.35 9.90
N PHE A 67 10.96 5.51 9.32
CA PHE A 67 11.99 4.47 9.36
C PHE A 67 12.35 4.11 10.80
N PRO A 68 12.62 2.84 11.10
CA PRO A 68 12.77 1.69 10.19
C PRO A 68 11.48 0.87 9.98
N SER A 69 10.33 1.47 10.16
CA SER A 69 9.04 0.77 9.98
C SER A 69 8.85 0.31 8.52
N VAL A 70 8.20 -0.83 8.35
CA VAL A 70 7.81 -1.35 7.05
C VAL A 70 6.39 -0.89 6.76
N GLU A 71 6.13 -0.48 5.53
CA GLU A 71 4.79 -0.04 5.11
C GLU A 71 4.00 -1.19 4.53
N ILE A 72 2.73 -1.32 4.95
CA ILE A 72 1.74 -2.12 4.23
C ILE A 72 0.88 -1.18 3.38
N GLY A 73 0.71 -1.54 2.11
CA GLY A 73 -0.05 -0.73 1.16
C GLY A 73 -0.82 -1.57 0.17
N TRP A 74 -1.73 -0.92 -0.53
CA TRP A 74 -2.60 -1.54 -1.54
C TRP A 74 -3.03 -0.52 -2.57
N ARG A 75 -3.29 -1.03 -3.78
CA ARG A 75 -3.85 -0.23 -4.87
C ARG A 75 -4.63 -1.17 -5.80
N LEU A 76 -5.90 -0.86 -6.05
CA LEU A 76 -6.77 -1.66 -6.92
C LEU A 76 -7.34 -0.80 -8.04
N SER A 77 -7.66 -1.45 -9.16
CA SER A 77 -8.45 -0.86 -10.22
C SER A 77 -9.80 -0.39 -9.68
N LYS A 78 -10.30 0.73 -10.20
CA LYS A 78 -11.57 1.32 -9.74
C LYS A 78 -12.73 0.34 -9.81
N SER A 79 -12.80 -0.47 -10.87
CA SER A 79 -13.85 -1.47 -11.05
C SER A 79 -13.89 -2.53 -9.94
N SER A 80 -12.82 -2.66 -9.18
CA SER A 80 -12.71 -3.63 -8.08
C SER A 80 -12.97 -3.00 -6.71
N TRP A 81 -13.26 -1.71 -6.64
CA TRP A 81 -13.54 -1.02 -5.39
C TRP A 81 -14.91 -1.41 -4.81
N GLY A 82 -15.07 -1.25 -3.50
CA GLY A 82 -16.35 -1.47 -2.82
C GLY A 82 -16.77 -2.92 -2.66
N LYS A 83 -15.85 -3.86 -2.91
CA LYS A 83 -16.13 -5.31 -2.87
C LYS A 83 -15.37 -6.05 -1.76
N GLY A 84 -14.59 -5.32 -0.95
CA GLY A 84 -13.79 -5.91 0.12
C GLY A 84 -12.46 -6.53 -0.33
N PHE A 85 -12.11 -6.43 -1.60
CA PHE A 85 -10.87 -7.05 -2.14
C PHE A 85 -9.60 -6.45 -1.54
N ALA A 86 -9.56 -5.13 -1.37
CA ALA A 86 -8.39 -4.47 -0.78
C ALA A 86 -8.17 -4.90 0.66
N SER A 87 -9.23 -4.97 1.47
CA SER A 87 -9.17 -5.44 2.85
C SER A 87 -8.69 -6.87 2.94
N GLU A 88 -9.20 -7.75 2.09
CA GLU A 88 -8.82 -9.17 2.04
C GLU A 88 -7.35 -9.33 1.65
N ALA A 89 -6.93 -8.66 0.60
CA ALA A 89 -5.55 -8.73 0.12
C ALA A 89 -4.56 -8.14 1.14
N ALA A 90 -4.92 -7.00 1.73
CA ALA A 90 -4.08 -6.36 2.75
C ALA A 90 -3.96 -7.23 4.01
N ALA A 91 -5.05 -7.86 4.44
CA ALA A 91 -5.02 -8.77 5.59
C ALA A 91 -4.10 -9.96 5.34
N ALA A 92 -4.14 -10.54 4.13
CA ALA A 92 -3.26 -11.64 3.77
C ALA A 92 -1.79 -11.21 3.75
N ALA A 93 -1.49 -10.04 3.18
CA ALA A 93 -0.14 -9.51 3.14
C ALA A 93 0.39 -9.19 4.55
N LEU A 94 -0.47 -8.62 5.40
CA LEU A 94 -0.13 -8.32 6.79
C LEU A 94 0.19 -9.59 7.57
N SER A 95 -0.65 -10.61 7.43
CA SER A 95 -0.43 -11.92 8.06
C SER A 95 0.89 -12.53 7.62
N PHE A 96 1.22 -12.45 6.33
CA PHE A 96 2.50 -12.92 5.81
C PHE A 96 3.67 -12.17 6.48
N GLY A 97 3.60 -10.86 6.57
CA GLY A 97 4.65 -10.04 7.19
C GLY A 97 4.85 -10.37 8.66
N VAL A 98 3.77 -10.48 9.42
CA VAL A 98 3.83 -10.76 10.86
C VAL A 98 4.20 -12.21 11.14
N ASN A 99 3.52 -13.16 10.52
CA ASN A 99 3.61 -14.58 10.89
C ASN A 99 4.73 -15.32 10.18
N LYS A 100 5.04 -14.98 8.94
CA LYS A 100 6.10 -15.65 8.17
C LYS A 100 7.44 -14.95 8.27
N LEU A 101 7.43 -13.61 8.28
CA LEU A 101 8.68 -12.83 8.29
C LEU A 101 9.04 -12.28 9.67
N GLY A 102 8.12 -12.35 10.64
CA GLY A 102 8.39 -11.84 11.99
C GLY A 102 8.54 -10.33 12.08
N ILE A 103 7.97 -9.59 11.14
CA ILE A 103 8.04 -8.12 11.14
C ILE A 103 7.10 -7.60 12.22
N THR A 104 7.62 -6.79 13.15
CA THR A 104 6.86 -6.28 14.29
C THR A 104 6.52 -4.80 14.19
N ASP A 105 7.20 -4.06 13.33
CA ASP A 105 7.02 -2.61 13.19
C ASP A 105 6.45 -2.29 11.80
N ILE A 106 5.14 -2.23 11.71
CA ILE A 106 4.40 -2.05 10.46
C ILE A 106 3.54 -0.80 10.56
N VAL A 107 3.66 0.05 9.55
CA VAL A 107 2.84 1.25 9.38
C VAL A 107 2.04 1.19 8.08
N SER A 108 1.04 2.03 7.96
CA SER A 108 0.35 2.29 6.70
C SER A 108 0.10 3.79 6.59
N ILE A 109 0.31 4.32 5.40
CA ILE A 109 0.31 5.76 5.17
C ILE A 109 -0.75 6.11 4.14
N TYR A 110 -1.54 7.14 4.41
CA TYR A 110 -2.61 7.57 3.50
C TYR A 110 -2.68 9.09 3.44
N GLN A 111 -3.07 9.63 2.30
CA GLN A 111 -3.42 11.05 2.22
C GLN A 111 -4.73 11.28 2.98
N LEU A 112 -4.80 12.33 3.80
CA LEU A 112 -5.88 12.52 4.79
C LEU A 112 -7.28 12.48 4.18
N GLU A 113 -7.44 12.89 2.94
CA GLU A 113 -8.73 12.85 2.24
C GLU A 113 -9.16 11.44 1.82
N ASN A 114 -8.22 10.48 1.83
CA ASN A 114 -8.50 9.09 1.43
C ASN A 114 -9.10 8.29 2.58
N GLY A 115 -10.37 8.58 2.90
CA GLY A 115 -11.07 7.88 3.98
C GLY A 115 -11.26 6.38 3.75
N ALA A 116 -11.29 5.94 2.49
CA ALA A 116 -11.39 4.52 2.16
C ALA A 116 -10.19 3.74 2.67
N SER A 117 -8.96 4.26 2.47
CA SER A 117 -7.75 3.64 2.99
C SER A 117 -7.73 3.63 4.51
N ALA A 118 -8.13 4.73 5.16
CA ALA A 118 -8.21 4.78 6.62
C ALA A 118 -9.13 3.70 7.18
N ARG A 119 -10.27 3.47 6.54
CA ARG A 119 -11.20 2.41 6.96
C ARG A 119 -10.58 1.02 6.86
N ILE A 120 -9.81 0.77 5.82
CA ILE A 120 -9.09 -0.51 5.67
C ILE A 120 -8.05 -0.66 6.79
N MET A 121 -7.28 0.38 7.08
CA MET A 121 -6.31 0.37 8.17
C MET A 121 -6.96 0.02 9.51
N GLN A 122 -8.12 0.60 9.79
CA GLN A 122 -8.89 0.31 11.00
C GLN A 122 -9.38 -1.14 11.04
N LYS A 123 -9.85 -1.67 9.91
CA LYS A 123 -10.25 -3.08 9.80
C LYS A 123 -9.09 -4.04 10.06
N LEU A 124 -7.87 -3.64 9.72
CA LEU A 124 -6.67 -4.44 9.98
C LEU A 124 -6.22 -4.38 11.45
N GLY A 125 -6.90 -3.61 12.28
CA GLY A 125 -6.54 -3.46 13.69
C GLY A 125 -5.46 -2.43 13.94
N MET A 126 -5.14 -1.61 12.93
CA MET A 126 -4.15 -0.55 13.07
C MET A 126 -4.74 0.66 13.80
N VAL A 127 -3.90 1.40 14.50
CA VAL A 127 -4.29 2.60 15.23
C VAL A 127 -3.57 3.82 14.67
N PHE A 128 -4.25 4.96 14.73
CA PHE A 128 -3.68 6.23 14.26
C PHE A 128 -2.46 6.60 15.10
N ASP A 129 -1.35 6.90 14.45
CA ASP A 129 -0.09 7.24 15.10
C ASP A 129 0.22 8.73 14.99
N ARG A 130 0.21 9.28 13.79
CA ARG A 130 0.54 10.69 13.57
C ARG A 130 0.01 11.23 12.25
N ARG A 131 -0.04 12.55 12.20
CA ARG A 131 -0.29 13.33 10.99
C ARG A 131 1.01 14.07 10.65
N THR A 132 1.40 14.05 9.37
CA THR A 132 2.61 14.69 8.91
C THR A 132 2.47 15.10 7.44
N ILE A 133 3.56 15.51 6.82
CA ILE A 133 3.58 15.93 5.42
C ILE A 133 4.55 15.02 4.65
N ASP A 134 4.08 14.50 3.51
CA ASP A 134 4.93 13.77 2.58
C ASP A 134 5.84 14.78 1.87
N PRO A 135 7.17 14.73 2.10
CA PRO A 135 8.08 15.72 1.52
C PRO A 135 8.22 15.61 0.01
N THR A 136 7.83 14.49 -0.59
CA THR A 136 7.95 14.29 -2.05
C THR A 136 6.86 15.02 -2.84
N CYS A 137 5.71 15.31 -2.23
CA CYS A 137 4.59 15.97 -2.90
C CYS A 137 3.96 17.09 -2.07
N GLU A 138 4.46 17.34 -0.86
CA GLU A 138 3.98 18.38 0.06
C GLU A 138 2.50 18.23 0.46
N ARG A 139 1.97 17.00 0.41
CA ARG A 139 0.61 16.68 0.83
C ARG A 139 0.60 16.16 2.26
N GLU A 140 -0.46 16.50 2.99
CA GLU A 140 -0.67 15.96 4.34
C GLU A 140 -1.04 14.50 4.29
N VAL A 141 -0.40 13.71 5.15
CA VAL A 141 -0.64 12.27 5.29
C VAL A 141 -0.89 11.92 6.73
N GLY A 142 -1.63 10.84 6.93
CA GLY A 142 -1.78 10.18 8.21
C GLY A 142 -1.01 8.87 8.22
N VAL A 143 -0.52 8.50 9.38
CA VAL A 143 0.19 7.24 9.60
C VAL A 143 -0.60 6.42 10.62
N TYR A 144 -0.99 5.22 10.23
CA TYR A 144 -1.50 4.21 11.15
C TYR A 144 -0.39 3.21 11.45
N ARG A 145 -0.41 2.68 12.65
CA ARG A 145 0.59 1.71 13.11
C ARG A 145 -0.10 0.47 13.65
N LEU A 146 0.46 -0.69 13.30
CA LEU A 146 0.01 -1.95 13.89
C LEU A 146 0.51 -2.00 15.34
N PRO A 147 -0.37 -2.21 16.33
CA PRO A 147 0.05 -2.35 17.71
C PRO A 147 1.03 -3.53 17.86
N LYS A 148 2.10 -3.32 18.59
CA LYS A 148 3.05 -4.40 18.92
C LYS A 148 2.43 -5.34 19.92
N GLN A 149 2.60 -6.62 19.69
CA GLN A 149 2.11 -7.68 20.57
C GLN A 149 3.16 -8.10 21.57
#